data_0da743e2d6744b5e82a390fdbe834899
#
_entry.id   0da743e2d6744b5e82a390fdbe834899
#
_cell.length_a   1.000
_cell.length_b   1.000
_cell.length_c   1.000
_cell.angle_alpha   90.00
_cell.angle_beta   90.00
_cell.angle_gamma   90.00
#
_symmetry.space_group_name_H-M   'P 1'
#
loop_
_entity.id
_entity.type
_entity.pdbx_description
1 polymer ?
#
loop_
_entity_poly.entity_id
_entity_poly.type
_entity_poly.pdbx_seq_one_letter_code
_entity_poly.pdbx_strand_id
1 'polypeptide(L)'
;MSDEVLCAIDGGVATVTLNRPGQRNAMNTALLAALRARFDELDGNRDVRVVVVRGAGPAFCSGMDLKEMEARGGAQGADPESGVIEVLGRVERSRHPTVAVVHGDAIAGGCELALHCDLRVAADVARFGMPLARIGLVVPFVLGQKLLEIIGPAHTRHLLFTGQPIDARRAHEIGMVHQVVPAGELEAATQQLAQSIARNAPLALAGIKATIQRAISLRESIAHADLDEVTGRARRSADASEGRRAMLEKRRPVFRGE
;
A
#
# COMPACT_ATOMS: atom_id res chain seq x y z
N MET A 1 -3.12 19.15 -13.00
CA MET A 1 -2.89 18.04 -12.03
C MET A 1 -3.77 16.89 -12.48
N SER A 2 -3.31 15.66 -12.44
CA SER A 2 -4.13 14.53 -12.90
C SER A 2 -5.27 14.30 -11.91
N ASP A 3 -6.48 14.00 -12.44
CA ASP A 3 -7.67 13.69 -11.62
C ASP A 3 -7.58 12.32 -10.93
N GLU A 4 -6.44 11.61 -11.03
CA GLU A 4 -6.25 10.27 -10.46
C GLU A 4 -6.02 10.25 -8.95
N VAL A 5 -5.66 11.41 -8.37
CA VAL A 5 -5.56 11.60 -6.91
C VAL A 5 -6.21 12.93 -6.54
N LEU A 6 -7.32 12.85 -5.84
CA LEU A 6 -8.02 14.01 -5.30
C LEU A 6 -7.48 14.33 -3.90
N CYS A 7 -7.55 15.61 -3.52
CA CYS A 7 -7.20 16.04 -2.17
C CYS A 7 -8.16 17.13 -1.70
N ALA A 8 -8.69 16.97 -0.50
CA ALA A 8 -9.47 17.97 0.20
C ALA A 8 -8.87 18.18 1.59
N ILE A 9 -8.87 19.42 2.07
CA ILE A 9 -8.38 19.75 3.42
C ILE A 9 -9.52 20.42 4.18
N ASP A 10 -9.85 19.86 5.32
CA ASP A 10 -10.86 20.40 6.23
C ASP A 10 -10.43 20.19 7.67
N GLY A 11 -10.54 21.23 8.53
CA GLY A 11 -10.24 21.14 9.95
C GLY A 11 -8.86 20.56 10.30
N GLY A 12 -7.84 20.74 9.43
CA GLY A 12 -6.50 20.18 9.62
C GLY A 12 -6.35 18.72 9.17
N VAL A 13 -7.41 18.13 8.64
CA VAL A 13 -7.40 16.79 8.04
C VAL A 13 -7.29 16.90 6.52
N ALA A 14 -6.23 16.37 5.95
CA ALA A 14 -6.08 16.24 4.50
C ALA A 14 -6.58 14.86 4.06
N THR A 15 -7.59 14.81 3.22
CA THR A 15 -8.12 13.56 2.65
C THR A 15 -7.58 13.38 1.24
N VAL A 16 -6.72 12.39 1.05
CA VAL A 16 -6.14 11.98 -0.22
C VAL A 16 -6.92 10.78 -0.74
N THR A 17 -7.57 10.94 -1.89
CA THR A 17 -8.42 9.90 -2.48
C THR A 17 -7.81 9.41 -3.79
N LEU A 18 -7.49 8.11 -3.85
CA LEU A 18 -7.15 7.42 -5.10
C LEU A 18 -8.40 7.39 -5.98
N ASN A 19 -8.35 7.94 -7.19
CA ASN A 19 -9.52 8.19 -8.01
C ASN A 19 -9.46 7.50 -9.39
N ARG A 20 -9.27 6.18 -9.37
CA ARG A 20 -9.42 5.29 -10.54
C ARG A 20 -10.43 4.18 -10.24
N PRO A 21 -11.69 4.50 -9.88
CA PRO A 21 -12.66 3.52 -9.41
C PRO A 21 -12.95 2.41 -10.44
N GLY A 22 -12.96 2.73 -11.73
CA GLY A 22 -13.17 1.76 -12.82
C GLY A 22 -12.05 0.72 -12.95
N GLN A 23 -10.85 0.99 -12.41
CA GLN A 23 -9.71 0.09 -12.33
C GLN A 23 -9.41 -0.34 -10.88
N ARG A 24 -10.38 -0.22 -9.97
CA ARG A 24 -10.21 -0.54 -8.54
C ARG A 24 -8.99 0.17 -7.92
N ASN A 25 -8.73 1.39 -8.35
CA ASN A 25 -7.59 2.20 -7.92
C ASN A 25 -6.23 1.52 -8.14
N ALA A 26 -6.10 0.71 -9.20
CA ALA A 26 -4.82 0.14 -9.61
C ALA A 26 -3.79 1.23 -9.87
N MET A 27 -2.59 1.05 -9.35
CA MET A 27 -1.48 2.00 -9.43
C MET A 27 -0.79 1.90 -10.78
N ASN A 28 -1.07 2.87 -11.65
CA ASN A 28 -0.32 3.15 -12.86
C ASN A 28 0.70 4.27 -12.59
N THR A 29 1.52 4.58 -13.55
CA THR A 29 2.55 5.64 -13.45
C THR A 29 1.96 7.00 -13.11
N ALA A 30 0.81 7.35 -13.69
CA ALA A 30 0.18 8.66 -13.48
C ALA A 30 -0.35 8.80 -12.05
N LEU A 31 -1.00 7.75 -11.50
CA LEU A 31 -1.46 7.73 -10.11
C LEU A 31 -0.28 7.81 -9.13
N LEU A 32 0.80 7.05 -9.39
CA LEU A 32 1.99 7.08 -8.54
C LEU A 32 2.63 8.48 -8.52
N ALA A 33 2.81 9.10 -9.69
CA ALA A 33 3.34 10.45 -9.79
C ALA A 33 2.44 11.48 -9.08
N ALA A 34 1.12 11.38 -9.26
CA ALA A 34 0.15 12.26 -8.60
C ALA A 34 0.15 12.08 -7.08
N LEU A 35 0.22 10.83 -6.59
CA LEU A 35 0.25 10.54 -5.16
C LEU A 35 1.53 11.10 -4.52
N ARG A 36 2.69 10.91 -5.17
CA ARG A 36 3.95 11.50 -4.73
C ARG A 36 3.86 13.03 -4.64
N ALA A 37 3.46 13.69 -5.72
CA ALA A 37 3.34 15.15 -5.76
C ALA A 37 2.41 15.66 -4.66
N ARG A 38 1.30 14.96 -4.39
CA ARG A 38 0.37 15.32 -3.34
C ARG A 38 1.00 15.24 -1.95
N PHE A 39 1.78 14.20 -1.66
CA PHE A 39 2.48 14.10 -0.38
C PHE A 39 3.60 15.13 -0.24
N ASP A 40 4.26 15.52 -1.35
CA ASP A 40 5.26 16.60 -1.34
C ASP A 40 4.61 17.95 -1.02
N GLU A 41 3.43 18.26 -1.59
CA GLU A 41 2.68 19.46 -1.28
C GLU A 41 2.18 19.49 0.17
N LEU A 42 1.64 18.36 0.67
CA LEU A 42 1.09 18.29 2.02
C LEU A 42 2.18 18.46 3.10
N ASP A 43 3.38 17.93 2.89
CA ASP A 43 4.48 18.09 3.86
C ASP A 43 4.91 19.54 4.05
N GLY A 44 4.74 20.39 3.04
CA GLY A 44 4.95 21.83 3.12
C GLY A 44 3.81 22.60 3.80
N ASN A 45 2.63 21.98 3.94
CA ASN A 45 1.44 22.66 4.43
C ASN A 45 1.34 22.59 5.96
N ARG A 46 1.46 23.75 6.61
CA ARG A 46 1.43 23.88 8.09
C ARG A 46 0.01 23.76 8.68
N ASP A 47 -1.03 23.89 7.87
CA ASP A 47 -2.41 23.75 8.33
C ASP A 47 -2.84 22.29 8.42
N VAL A 48 -2.12 21.38 7.75
CA VAL A 48 -2.37 19.93 7.83
C VAL A 48 -1.81 19.37 9.14
N ARG A 49 -2.59 18.52 9.79
CA ARG A 49 -2.27 17.83 11.04
C ARG A 49 -2.21 16.31 10.87
N VAL A 50 -3.02 15.79 9.98
CA VAL A 50 -3.14 14.36 9.68
C VAL A 50 -3.54 14.17 8.22
N VAL A 51 -3.05 13.12 7.58
CA VAL A 51 -3.40 12.75 6.21
C VAL A 51 -4.20 11.45 6.24
N VAL A 52 -5.39 11.47 5.68
CA VAL A 52 -6.25 10.30 5.47
C VAL A 52 -6.10 9.85 4.02
N VAL A 53 -5.77 8.57 3.80
CA VAL A 53 -5.64 7.96 2.47
C VAL A 53 -6.81 6.99 2.27
N ARG A 54 -7.56 7.17 1.17
CA ARG A 54 -8.71 6.33 0.83
C ARG A 54 -8.80 6.07 -0.67
N GLY A 55 -9.65 5.15 -1.08
CA GLY A 55 -9.94 4.89 -2.47
C GLY A 55 -11.37 5.34 -2.84
N ALA A 56 -11.59 5.77 -4.07
CA ALA A 56 -12.92 5.96 -4.65
C ALA A 56 -13.50 4.62 -5.15
N GLY A 57 -14.82 4.49 -5.18
CA GLY A 57 -15.51 3.31 -5.72
C GLY A 57 -15.42 2.07 -4.83
N PRO A 58 -15.36 0.84 -5.40
CA PRO A 58 -15.59 -0.39 -4.64
C PRO A 58 -14.36 -0.96 -3.91
N ALA A 59 -13.17 -0.44 -4.14
CA ALA A 59 -11.93 -0.96 -3.57
C ALA A 59 -11.05 0.15 -3.03
N PHE A 60 -10.26 -0.15 -2.02
CA PHE A 60 -9.20 0.74 -1.58
C PHE A 60 -8.13 0.86 -2.68
N CYS A 61 -7.46 -0.23 -2.99
CA CYS A 61 -6.49 -0.31 -4.09
C CYS A 61 -6.18 -1.78 -4.42
N SER A 62 -6.15 -2.12 -5.72
CA SER A 62 -5.88 -3.48 -6.19
C SER A 62 -4.42 -3.77 -6.52
N GLY A 63 -3.50 -2.87 -6.17
CA GLY A 63 -2.06 -2.99 -6.46
C GLY A 63 -1.68 -2.37 -7.80
N MET A 64 -0.60 -2.87 -8.40
CA MET A 64 -0.09 -2.38 -9.68
C MET A 64 -1.07 -2.63 -10.83
N ASP A 65 -1.12 -1.71 -11.78
CA ASP A 65 -1.88 -1.87 -13.01
C ASP A 65 -1.21 -2.94 -13.91
N LEU A 66 -1.77 -4.15 -13.90
CA LEU A 66 -1.22 -5.30 -14.62
C LEU A 66 -1.17 -5.07 -16.14
N LYS A 67 -2.09 -4.29 -16.70
CA LYS A 67 -2.08 -3.97 -18.14
C LYS A 67 -0.89 -3.09 -18.48
N GLU A 68 -0.59 -2.11 -17.63
CA GLU A 68 0.60 -1.26 -17.80
C GLU A 68 1.89 -2.07 -17.58
N MET A 69 1.92 -2.97 -16.60
CA MET A 69 3.06 -3.87 -16.38
C MET A 69 3.31 -4.77 -17.59
N GLU A 70 2.27 -5.32 -18.18
CA GLU A 70 2.37 -6.19 -19.37
C GLU A 70 2.89 -5.38 -20.58
N ALA A 71 2.33 -4.19 -20.81
CA ALA A 71 2.75 -3.31 -21.89
C ALA A 71 4.24 -2.90 -21.78
N ARG A 72 4.77 -2.79 -20.57
CA ARG A 72 6.17 -2.42 -20.30
C ARG A 72 7.13 -3.61 -20.26
N GLY A 73 6.62 -4.82 -20.06
CA GLY A 73 7.45 -6.04 -19.94
C GLY A 73 8.32 -6.35 -21.14
N GLY A 74 8.10 -5.68 -22.28
CA GLY A 74 8.94 -5.74 -23.48
C GLY A 74 9.94 -4.58 -23.63
N ALA A 75 9.89 -3.55 -22.81
CA ALA A 75 10.78 -2.41 -22.89
C ALA A 75 11.94 -2.55 -21.88
N GLN A 76 13.17 -2.54 -22.36
CA GLN A 76 14.37 -2.34 -21.53
C GLN A 76 14.31 -0.92 -20.93
N GLY A 77 13.75 -0.78 -19.74
CA GLY A 77 13.56 0.50 -19.05
C GLY A 77 13.31 0.32 -17.56
N ALA A 78 13.20 1.43 -16.83
CA ALA A 78 13.10 1.49 -15.37
C ALA A 78 12.16 0.43 -14.78
N ASP A 79 12.61 -0.18 -13.68
CA ASP A 79 11.86 -1.15 -12.90
C ASP A 79 10.48 -0.56 -12.46
N PRO A 80 9.35 -1.13 -12.92
CA PRO A 80 8.03 -0.61 -12.55
C PRO A 80 7.79 -0.60 -11.03
N GLU A 81 8.45 -1.49 -10.28
CA GLU A 81 8.32 -1.57 -8.82
C GLU A 81 9.12 -0.49 -8.09
N SER A 82 10.19 0.04 -8.68
CA SER A 82 10.96 1.12 -8.07
C SER A 82 10.09 2.36 -7.80
N GLY A 83 9.20 2.70 -8.75
CA GLY A 83 8.25 3.79 -8.60
C GLY A 83 7.25 3.56 -7.46
N VAL A 84 6.77 2.32 -7.28
CA VAL A 84 5.88 1.98 -6.16
C VAL A 84 6.61 2.08 -4.83
N ILE A 85 7.80 1.46 -4.71
CA ILE A 85 8.60 1.49 -3.49
C ILE A 85 8.91 2.93 -3.08
N GLU A 86 9.28 3.78 -4.06
CA GLU A 86 9.55 5.20 -3.80
C GLU A 86 8.33 5.93 -3.24
N VAL A 87 7.15 5.73 -3.85
CA VAL A 87 5.92 6.39 -3.42
C VAL A 87 5.46 5.87 -2.06
N LEU A 88 5.52 4.56 -1.81
CA LEU A 88 5.19 3.96 -0.52
C LEU A 88 6.11 4.51 0.58
N GLY A 89 7.42 4.56 0.32
CA GLY A 89 8.38 5.18 1.23
C GLY A 89 8.11 6.67 1.44
N ARG A 90 7.60 7.39 0.42
CA ARG A 90 7.22 8.79 0.55
C ARG A 90 6.01 8.98 1.47
N VAL A 91 5.00 8.11 1.36
CA VAL A 91 3.84 8.08 2.27
C VAL A 91 4.28 7.82 3.71
N GLU A 92 5.13 6.83 3.93
CA GLU A 92 5.65 6.46 5.24
C GLU A 92 6.43 7.61 5.88
N ARG A 93 7.30 8.28 5.10
CA ARG A 93 8.12 9.40 5.56
C ARG A 93 7.40 10.75 5.60
N SER A 94 6.10 10.81 5.33
CA SER A 94 5.33 12.03 5.54
C SER A 94 5.53 12.58 6.95
N ARG A 95 5.72 13.90 7.07
CA ARG A 95 5.84 14.52 8.40
C ARG A 95 4.56 14.46 9.23
N HIS A 96 3.41 14.30 8.55
CA HIS A 96 2.11 14.19 9.20
C HIS A 96 1.79 12.72 9.49
N PRO A 97 1.11 12.41 10.60
CA PRO A 97 0.49 11.10 10.78
C PRO A 97 -0.42 10.75 9.60
N THR A 98 -0.40 9.50 9.19
CA THR A 98 -1.17 9.00 8.04
C THR A 98 -2.13 7.90 8.47
N VAL A 99 -3.36 7.93 7.96
CA VAL A 99 -4.42 6.94 8.26
C VAL A 99 -4.94 6.36 6.96
N ALA A 100 -4.78 5.06 6.75
CA ALA A 100 -5.44 4.36 5.64
C ALA A 100 -6.86 3.97 6.03
N VAL A 101 -7.82 4.30 5.16
CA VAL A 101 -9.25 3.98 5.31
C VAL A 101 -9.63 2.94 4.29
N VAL A 102 -9.74 1.69 4.73
CA VAL A 102 -9.90 0.53 3.86
C VAL A 102 -11.33 0.05 3.88
N HIS A 103 -12.11 0.48 2.88
CA HIS A 103 -13.54 0.16 2.76
C HIS A 103 -13.84 -1.09 1.92
N GLY A 104 -12.83 -1.66 1.26
CA GLY A 104 -12.93 -2.80 0.36
C GLY A 104 -11.58 -3.49 0.18
N ASP A 105 -11.31 -4.01 -1.01
CA ASP A 105 -10.08 -4.74 -1.29
C ASP A 105 -8.82 -3.83 -1.21
N ALA A 106 -7.83 -4.27 -0.44
CA ALA A 106 -6.47 -3.76 -0.38
C ALA A 106 -5.50 -4.90 -0.75
N ILE A 107 -5.08 -4.98 -2.01
CA ILE A 107 -4.37 -6.14 -2.57
C ILE A 107 -3.00 -5.75 -3.11
N ALA A 108 -1.99 -6.59 -2.90
CA ALA A 108 -0.61 -6.39 -3.37
C ALA A 108 -0.08 -4.99 -2.99
N GLY A 109 0.32 -4.17 -3.95
CA GLY A 109 0.74 -2.79 -3.71
C GLY A 109 -0.32 -1.94 -2.96
N GLY A 110 -1.61 -2.26 -3.07
CA GLY A 110 -2.68 -1.61 -2.30
C GLY A 110 -2.65 -2.01 -0.83
N CYS A 111 -2.34 -3.28 -0.52
CA CYS A 111 -2.07 -3.71 0.85
C CYS A 111 -0.84 -2.99 1.41
N GLU A 112 0.24 -2.93 0.63
CA GLU A 112 1.46 -2.21 1.01
C GLU A 112 1.20 -0.72 1.25
N LEU A 113 0.41 -0.06 0.41
CA LEU A 113 0.04 1.34 0.63
C LEU A 113 -0.67 1.54 1.98
N ALA A 114 -1.59 0.63 2.32
CA ALA A 114 -2.23 0.68 3.63
C ALA A 114 -1.23 0.44 4.78
N LEU A 115 -0.25 -0.46 4.60
CA LEU A 115 0.77 -0.77 5.61
C LEU A 115 1.81 0.34 5.78
N HIS A 116 2.07 1.13 4.75
CA HIS A 116 2.97 2.29 4.81
C HIS A 116 2.30 3.55 5.40
N CYS A 117 0.99 3.53 5.63
CA CYS A 117 0.35 4.50 6.52
C CYS A 117 0.61 4.12 7.98
N ASP A 118 0.62 5.11 8.89
CA ASP A 118 0.85 4.87 10.32
C ASP A 118 -0.29 4.05 10.93
N LEU A 119 -1.53 4.41 10.63
CA LEU A 119 -2.72 3.76 11.16
C LEU A 119 -3.64 3.24 10.04
N ARG A 120 -4.50 2.27 10.37
CA ARG A 120 -5.46 1.66 9.45
C ARG A 120 -6.79 1.47 10.15
N VAL A 121 -7.86 2.02 9.55
CA VAL A 121 -9.26 1.74 9.91
C VAL A 121 -9.88 0.99 8.74
N ALA A 122 -10.56 -0.11 9.00
CA ALA A 122 -11.14 -0.94 7.96
C ALA A 122 -12.63 -1.16 8.19
N ALA A 123 -13.38 -1.22 7.09
CA ALA A 123 -14.72 -1.79 7.11
C ALA A 123 -14.65 -3.31 7.34
N ASP A 124 -15.67 -3.88 7.95
CA ASP A 124 -15.79 -5.32 8.21
C ASP A 124 -15.79 -6.19 6.93
N VAL A 125 -16.17 -5.58 5.80
CA VAL A 125 -16.15 -6.21 4.46
C VAL A 125 -14.80 -6.11 3.75
N ALA A 126 -13.84 -5.38 4.30
CA ALA A 126 -12.53 -5.18 3.69
C ALA A 126 -11.70 -6.46 3.68
N ARG A 127 -10.84 -6.58 2.66
CA ARG A 127 -9.91 -7.72 2.53
C ARG A 127 -8.51 -7.23 2.25
N PHE A 128 -7.54 -7.93 2.83
CA PHE A 128 -6.11 -7.64 2.69
C PHE A 128 -5.40 -8.84 2.09
N GLY A 129 -4.53 -8.63 1.12
CA GLY A 129 -3.85 -9.76 0.48
C GLY A 129 -2.59 -9.41 -0.28
N MET A 130 -1.66 -10.38 -0.32
CA MET A 130 -0.37 -10.29 -1.04
C MET A 130 -0.21 -11.49 -2.00
N PRO A 131 -0.98 -11.55 -3.10
CA PRO A 131 -1.04 -12.73 -3.96
C PRO A 131 0.10 -12.82 -4.98
N LEU A 132 1.28 -12.26 -4.70
CA LEU A 132 2.42 -12.19 -5.63
C LEU A 132 2.87 -13.57 -6.11
N ALA A 133 2.98 -14.56 -5.22
CA ALA A 133 3.34 -15.94 -5.58
C ALA A 133 2.35 -16.56 -6.59
N ARG A 134 1.07 -16.16 -6.56
CA ARG A 134 0.04 -16.66 -7.48
C ARG A 134 0.20 -16.17 -8.92
N ILE A 135 1.04 -15.16 -9.11
CA ILE A 135 1.37 -14.61 -10.43
C ILE A 135 2.89 -14.68 -10.71
N GLY A 136 3.61 -15.58 -10.00
CA GLY A 136 5.03 -15.82 -10.23
C GLY A 136 5.95 -14.68 -9.81
N LEU A 137 5.49 -13.76 -8.95
CA LEU A 137 6.28 -12.64 -8.47
C LEU A 137 6.77 -12.89 -7.03
N VAL A 138 7.93 -12.31 -6.72
CA VAL A 138 8.51 -12.26 -5.37
C VAL A 138 8.25 -10.88 -4.79
N VAL A 139 7.94 -10.81 -3.50
CA VAL A 139 7.83 -9.52 -2.80
C VAL A 139 9.22 -8.88 -2.71
N PRO A 140 9.39 -7.60 -3.09
CA PRO A 140 10.65 -6.89 -2.87
C PRO A 140 11.04 -6.88 -1.39
N PHE A 141 12.36 -6.91 -1.12
CA PHE A 141 12.88 -7.02 0.24
C PHE A 141 12.27 -5.98 1.20
N VAL A 142 12.24 -4.71 0.80
CA VAL A 142 11.73 -3.61 1.62
C VAL A 142 10.23 -3.74 1.94
N LEU A 143 9.43 -4.29 1.02
CA LEU A 143 8.01 -4.54 1.23
C LEU A 143 7.79 -5.78 2.12
N GLY A 144 8.60 -6.82 1.94
CA GLY A 144 8.63 -7.97 2.83
C GLY A 144 9.00 -7.59 4.27
N GLN A 145 9.93 -6.66 4.44
CA GLN A 145 10.28 -6.11 5.76
C GLN A 145 9.09 -5.40 6.42
N LYS A 146 8.31 -4.61 5.66
CA LYS A 146 7.13 -3.93 6.19
C LYS A 146 6.09 -4.92 6.72
N LEU A 147 5.84 -6.01 6.00
CA LEU A 147 4.99 -7.09 6.49
C LEU A 147 5.55 -7.73 7.77
N LEU A 148 6.86 -8.05 7.79
CA LEU A 148 7.50 -8.64 8.99
C LEU A 148 7.40 -7.73 10.21
N GLU A 149 7.54 -6.42 10.00
CA GLU A 149 7.42 -5.41 11.06
C GLU A 149 6.02 -5.39 11.68
N ILE A 150 4.99 -5.44 10.85
CA ILE A 150 3.60 -5.24 11.30
C ILE A 150 2.97 -6.53 11.81
N ILE A 151 3.13 -7.66 11.10
CA ILE A 151 2.42 -8.90 11.41
C ILE A 151 3.34 -10.07 11.81
N GLY A 152 4.62 -9.82 11.93
CA GLY A 152 5.61 -10.82 12.31
C GLY A 152 5.82 -11.93 11.27
N PRO A 153 6.83 -12.81 11.48
CA PRO A 153 7.26 -13.75 10.45
C PRO A 153 6.25 -14.87 10.15
N ALA A 154 5.45 -15.31 11.14
CA ALA A 154 4.49 -16.39 10.94
C ALA A 154 3.36 -15.98 10.01
N HIS A 155 2.75 -14.81 10.26
CA HIS A 155 1.65 -14.31 9.45
C HIS A 155 2.11 -13.79 8.08
N THR A 156 3.32 -13.21 8.00
CA THR A 156 3.95 -12.84 6.73
C THR A 156 4.11 -14.07 5.82
N ARG A 157 4.67 -15.19 6.33
CA ARG A 157 4.80 -16.43 5.56
C ARG A 157 3.45 -16.95 5.10
N HIS A 158 2.46 -16.98 6.01
CA HIS A 158 1.12 -17.44 5.66
C HIS A 158 0.54 -16.61 4.50
N LEU A 159 0.57 -15.29 4.61
CA LEU A 159 0.01 -14.38 3.60
C LEU A 159 0.73 -14.49 2.24
N LEU A 160 2.07 -14.53 2.26
CA LEU A 160 2.88 -14.57 1.04
C LEU A 160 2.88 -15.94 0.36
N PHE A 161 2.98 -17.04 1.11
CA PHE A 161 3.07 -18.38 0.53
C PHE A 161 1.73 -18.87 0.00
N THR A 162 0.62 -18.56 0.70
CA THR A 162 -0.71 -18.94 0.25
C THR A 162 -1.26 -18.00 -0.83
N GLY A 163 -0.85 -16.73 -0.81
CA GLY A 163 -1.43 -15.67 -1.61
C GLY A 163 -2.94 -15.48 -1.36
N GLN A 164 -3.48 -16.07 -0.29
CA GLN A 164 -4.89 -15.94 0.07
C GLN A 164 -5.13 -14.61 0.78
N PRO A 165 -6.16 -13.84 0.38
CA PRO A 165 -6.55 -12.66 1.13
C PRO A 165 -7.17 -13.07 2.47
N ILE A 166 -6.96 -12.24 3.48
CA ILE A 166 -7.60 -12.33 4.79
C ILE A 166 -8.68 -11.26 4.91
N ASP A 167 -9.71 -11.52 5.71
CA ASP A 167 -10.74 -10.54 6.03
C ASP A 167 -10.25 -9.49 7.05
N ALA A 168 -11.05 -8.45 7.26
CA ALA A 168 -10.71 -7.34 8.15
C ALA A 168 -10.56 -7.79 9.60
N ARG A 169 -11.38 -8.76 10.06
CA ARG A 169 -11.30 -9.30 11.43
C ARG A 169 -9.96 -10.00 11.64
N ARG A 170 -9.59 -10.89 10.71
CA ARG A 170 -8.29 -11.57 10.78
C ARG A 170 -7.12 -10.59 10.70
N ALA A 171 -7.23 -9.57 9.85
CA ALA A 171 -6.22 -8.51 9.77
C ALA A 171 -6.07 -7.75 11.10
N HIS A 172 -7.16 -7.52 11.82
CA HIS A 172 -7.14 -6.91 13.15
C HIS A 172 -6.51 -7.84 14.20
N GLU A 173 -6.90 -9.11 14.23
CA GLU A 173 -6.36 -10.11 15.17
C GLU A 173 -4.83 -10.24 15.10
N ILE A 174 -4.24 -10.09 13.91
CA ILE A 174 -2.78 -10.21 13.71
C ILE A 174 -2.05 -8.86 13.77
N GLY A 175 -2.73 -7.78 14.16
CA GLY A 175 -2.14 -6.45 14.31
C GLY A 175 -1.99 -5.65 13.00
N MET A 176 -2.47 -6.19 11.86
CA MET A 176 -2.40 -5.50 10.57
C MET A 176 -3.33 -4.27 10.53
N VAL A 177 -4.48 -4.32 11.19
CA VAL A 177 -5.49 -3.26 11.25
C VAL A 177 -5.73 -2.83 12.69
N HIS A 178 -5.83 -1.52 12.94
CA HIS A 178 -6.01 -0.97 14.28
C HIS A 178 -7.47 -1.00 14.74
N GLN A 179 -8.39 -0.78 13.79
CA GLN A 179 -9.82 -0.73 14.10
C GLN A 179 -10.64 -1.30 12.93
N VAL A 180 -11.61 -2.15 13.26
CA VAL A 180 -12.60 -2.67 12.29
C VAL A 180 -13.98 -2.23 12.76
N VAL A 181 -14.76 -1.69 11.84
CA VAL A 181 -16.13 -1.21 12.07
C VAL A 181 -17.07 -1.68 10.96
N PRO A 182 -18.38 -1.71 11.19
CA PRO A 182 -19.35 -1.90 10.11
C PRO A 182 -19.13 -0.88 8.97
N ALA A 183 -19.33 -1.28 7.74
CA ALA A 183 -19.07 -0.43 6.57
C ALA A 183 -19.79 0.94 6.66
N GLY A 184 -21.01 0.98 7.20
CA GLY A 184 -21.76 2.23 7.39
C GLY A 184 -21.20 3.17 8.46
N GLU A 185 -20.31 2.69 9.33
CA GLU A 185 -19.70 3.47 10.41
C GLU A 185 -18.26 3.93 10.08
N LEU A 186 -17.72 3.48 8.95
CA LEU A 186 -16.31 3.69 8.59
C LEU A 186 -15.94 5.18 8.53
N GLU A 187 -16.80 6.00 7.93
CA GLU A 187 -16.55 7.44 7.81
C GLU A 187 -16.52 8.12 9.19
N ALA A 188 -17.49 7.82 10.05
CA ALA A 188 -17.57 8.38 11.40
C ALA A 188 -16.36 7.96 12.26
N ALA A 189 -15.97 6.69 12.22
CA ALA A 189 -14.81 6.18 12.93
C ALA A 189 -13.51 6.82 12.43
N THR A 190 -13.38 6.99 11.11
CA THR A 190 -12.23 7.68 10.51
C THR A 190 -12.14 9.13 10.96
N GLN A 191 -13.24 9.85 10.90
CA GLN A 191 -13.31 11.25 11.30
C GLN A 191 -12.97 11.42 12.79
N GLN A 192 -13.51 10.56 13.65
CA GLN A 192 -13.19 10.57 15.07
C GLN A 192 -11.69 10.35 15.33
N LEU A 193 -11.08 9.37 14.67
CA LEU A 193 -9.64 9.09 14.78
C LEU A 193 -8.81 10.27 14.26
N ALA A 194 -9.09 10.75 13.05
CA ALA A 194 -8.36 11.86 12.45
C ALA A 194 -8.44 13.14 13.30
N GLN A 195 -9.62 13.47 13.81
CA GLN A 195 -9.79 14.61 14.71
C GLN A 195 -9.08 14.44 16.05
N SER A 196 -9.02 13.22 16.60
CA SER A 196 -8.27 12.94 17.82
C SER A 196 -6.77 13.21 17.63
N ILE A 197 -6.23 12.86 16.47
CA ILE A 197 -4.84 13.13 16.08
C ILE A 197 -4.66 14.65 15.86
N ALA A 198 -5.54 15.28 15.08
CA ALA A 198 -5.40 16.68 14.69
C ALA A 198 -5.42 17.67 15.86
N ARG A 199 -6.01 17.28 17.00
CA ARG A 199 -6.02 18.09 18.24
C ARG A 199 -4.69 18.10 18.98
N ASN A 200 -3.78 17.18 18.67
CA ASN A 200 -2.49 17.09 19.34
C ASN A 200 -1.47 18.10 18.76
N ALA A 201 -0.43 18.40 19.53
CA ALA A 201 0.62 19.34 19.14
C ALA A 201 1.37 18.83 17.90
N PRO A 202 1.41 19.58 16.77
CA PRO A 202 1.96 19.08 15.51
C PRO A 202 3.46 18.76 15.56
N LEU A 203 4.24 19.54 16.31
CA LEU A 203 5.66 19.25 16.50
C LEU A 203 5.89 17.97 17.31
N ALA A 204 5.01 17.68 18.29
CA ALA A 204 5.09 16.43 19.04
C ALA A 204 4.75 15.23 18.13
N LEU A 205 3.68 15.30 17.33
CA LEU A 205 3.32 14.25 16.38
C LEU A 205 4.44 13.97 15.39
N ALA A 206 5.00 15.01 14.78
CA ALA A 206 6.13 14.87 13.84
C ALA A 206 7.37 14.27 14.52
N GLY A 207 7.68 14.71 15.75
CA GLY A 207 8.80 14.18 16.54
C GLY A 207 8.61 12.72 16.93
N ILE A 208 7.41 12.34 17.40
CA ILE A 208 7.06 10.95 17.74
C ILE A 208 7.20 10.06 16.50
N LYS A 209 6.61 10.47 15.37
CA LYS A 209 6.69 9.72 14.12
C LYS A 209 8.16 9.55 13.68
N ALA A 210 8.96 10.63 13.68
CA ALA A 210 10.39 10.58 13.34
C ALA A 210 11.18 9.64 14.28
N THR A 211 10.86 9.61 15.57
CA THR A 211 11.49 8.72 16.54
C THR A 211 11.17 7.25 16.23
N ILE A 212 9.90 6.93 15.97
CA ILE A 212 9.48 5.58 15.61
C ILE A 212 10.15 5.14 14.31
N GLN A 213 10.10 5.97 13.26
CA GLN A 213 10.73 5.69 11.97
C GLN A 213 12.24 5.44 12.12
N ARG A 214 12.95 6.24 12.92
CA ARG A 214 14.38 6.04 13.18
C ARG A 214 14.66 4.70 13.87
N ALA A 215 13.83 4.30 14.82
CA ALA A 215 13.98 3.02 15.51
C ALA A 215 13.76 1.81 14.58
N ILE A 216 12.87 1.95 13.60
CA ILE A 216 12.55 0.92 12.61
C ILE A 216 13.61 0.88 11.49
N SER A 217 14.15 2.03 11.08
CA SER A 217 15.07 2.18 9.93
C SER A 217 16.40 1.45 10.07
N LEU A 218 16.75 0.95 11.24
CA LEU A 218 17.93 0.09 11.44
C LEU A 218 17.86 -1.16 10.53
N ARG A 219 16.68 -1.58 10.11
CA ARG A 219 16.47 -2.69 9.18
C ARG A 219 16.77 -2.31 7.73
N GLU A 220 16.66 -1.03 7.35
CA GLU A 220 16.98 -0.53 6.01
C GLU A 220 18.47 -0.65 5.67
N SER A 221 19.33 -0.78 6.68
CA SER A 221 20.78 -0.97 6.50
C SER A 221 21.18 -2.41 6.16
N ILE A 222 20.23 -3.35 6.12
CA ILE A 222 20.53 -4.74 5.78
C ILE A 222 20.80 -4.83 4.27
N ALA A 223 22.00 -5.28 3.90
CA ALA A 223 22.35 -5.54 2.51
C ALA A 223 21.44 -6.63 1.92
N HIS A 224 20.86 -6.38 0.75
CA HIS A 224 19.87 -7.27 0.12
C HIS A 224 19.98 -7.37 -1.41
N ALA A 225 21.12 -6.96 -1.98
CA ALA A 225 21.31 -6.95 -3.43
C ALA A 225 21.14 -8.35 -4.07
N ASP A 226 21.49 -9.41 -3.35
CA ASP A 226 21.25 -10.81 -3.75
C ASP A 226 19.74 -11.13 -3.85
N LEU A 227 18.92 -10.59 -2.94
CA LEU A 227 17.47 -10.76 -2.96
C LEU A 227 16.81 -9.91 -4.06
N ASP A 228 17.36 -8.74 -4.37
CA ASP A 228 16.93 -7.92 -5.51
C ASP A 228 17.18 -8.66 -6.83
N GLU A 229 18.29 -9.39 -6.94
CA GLU A 229 18.56 -10.24 -8.08
C GLU A 229 17.57 -11.40 -8.22
N VAL A 230 17.23 -12.07 -7.10
CA VAL A 230 16.19 -13.13 -7.05
C VAL A 230 14.83 -12.56 -7.49
N THR A 231 14.45 -11.40 -6.96
CA THR A 231 13.21 -10.70 -7.33
C THR A 231 13.17 -10.36 -8.81
N GLY A 232 14.26 -9.80 -9.34
CA GLY A 232 14.40 -9.47 -10.76
C GLY A 232 14.33 -10.70 -11.66
N ARG A 233 14.96 -11.82 -11.27
CA ARG A 233 14.91 -13.10 -12.00
C ARG A 233 13.49 -13.65 -12.04
N ALA A 234 12.80 -13.71 -10.89
CA ALA A 234 11.41 -14.17 -10.82
C ALA A 234 10.51 -13.33 -11.72
N ARG A 235 10.66 -12.00 -11.71
CA ARG A 235 9.85 -11.08 -12.54
C ARG A 235 10.05 -11.33 -14.05
N ARG A 236 11.25 -11.64 -14.48
CA ARG A 236 11.58 -11.93 -15.90
C ARG A 236 11.26 -13.36 -16.33
N SER A 237 10.83 -14.22 -15.43
CA SER A 237 10.53 -15.63 -15.69
C SER A 237 9.32 -15.83 -16.62
N ALA A 238 9.27 -16.98 -17.26
CA ALA A 238 8.09 -17.43 -17.99
C ALA A 238 6.88 -17.59 -17.06
N ASP A 239 7.10 -18.03 -15.83
CA ASP A 239 6.06 -18.18 -14.80
C ASP A 239 5.43 -16.84 -14.43
N ALA A 240 6.21 -15.77 -14.31
CA ALA A 240 5.64 -14.44 -14.05
C ALA A 240 4.80 -13.92 -15.22
N SER A 241 5.23 -14.19 -16.46
CA SER A 241 4.46 -13.83 -17.65
C SER A 241 3.16 -14.64 -17.75
N GLU A 242 3.24 -15.94 -17.48
CA GLU A 242 2.07 -16.82 -17.41
C GLU A 242 1.11 -16.39 -16.29
N GLY A 243 1.62 -16.07 -15.09
CA GLY A 243 0.83 -15.64 -13.96
C GLY A 243 0.03 -14.38 -14.25
N ARG A 244 0.65 -13.37 -14.84
CA ARG A 244 -0.03 -12.12 -15.25
C ARG A 244 -1.10 -12.39 -16.30
N ARG A 245 -0.77 -13.17 -17.34
CA ARG A 245 -1.72 -13.54 -18.41
C ARG A 245 -2.91 -14.32 -17.86
N ALA A 246 -2.65 -15.35 -17.06
CA ALA A 246 -3.70 -16.17 -16.45
C ALA A 246 -4.65 -15.33 -15.57
N MET A 247 -4.12 -14.34 -14.84
CA MET A 247 -4.93 -13.42 -14.05
C MET A 247 -5.82 -12.53 -14.93
N LEU A 248 -5.30 -11.98 -16.04
CA LEU A 248 -6.07 -11.19 -16.99
C LEU A 248 -7.16 -12.03 -17.68
N GLU A 249 -6.85 -13.28 -17.99
CA GLU A 249 -7.76 -14.26 -18.63
C GLU A 249 -8.69 -14.97 -17.62
N LYS A 250 -8.55 -14.68 -16.33
CA LYS A 250 -9.36 -15.29 -15.23
C LYS A 250 -9.29 -16.83 -15.21
N ARG A 251 -8.13 -17.41 -15.49
CA ARG A 251 -7.86 -18.86 -15.42
C ARG A 251 -6.76 -19.18 -14.41
N ARG A 252 -6.57 -20.47 -14.14
CA ARG A 252 -5.42 -20.90 -13.31
C ARG A 252 -4.12 -20.84 -14.12
N PRO A 253 -3.03 -20.30 -13.55
CA PRO A 253 -1.72 -20.36 -14.18
C PRO A 253 -1.14 -21.78 -14.14
N VAL A 254 -0.26 -22.08 -15.10
CA VAL A 254 0.53 -23.31 -15.13
C VAL A 254 1.99 -22.92 -15.00
N PHE A 255 2.56 -23.11 -13.83
CA PHE A 255 3.95 -22.77 -13.53
C PHE A 255 4.89 -23.93 -13.82
N ARG A 256 6.11 -23.63 -14.31
CA ARG A 256 7.13 -24.61 -14.69
C ARG A 256 8.46 -24.40 -13.95
N GLY A 257 8.63 -23.32 -13.21
CA GLY A 257 9.86 -22.96 -12.52
C GLY A 257 10.91 -22.32 -13.45
N GLU A 258 10.48 -21.71 -14.56
CA GLU A 258 11.33 -21.14 -15.60
C GLU A 258 11.14 -19.63 -15.76
#